data_86bd469cbe3737d83a36ba7a017d4915
#
_entry.id   86bd469cbe3737d83a36ba7a017d4915
#
_cell.length_a   1.000
_cell.length_b   1.000
_cell.length_c   1.000
_cell.angle_alpha   90.00
_cell.angle_beta   90.00
_cell.angle_gamma   90.00
#
_symmetry.space_group_name_H-M   'P 1'
#
loop_
_entity.id
_entity.type
_entity.pdbx_description
1 polymer ?
#
loop_
_entity_poly.entity_id
_entity_poly.type
_entity_poly.pdbx_seq_one_letter_code
_entity_poly.pdbx_strand_id
1 'polypeptide(L)'
;MENYRSFDFLSKISFERLGGSEQELKAANMIIAECHKMGVEAHLEDFLVDGYSVKAASLEANGVSYEVTGVGMSGSTPADGVVGKLLVLENDDQLNQYESLEDYVVFVPSRIGVKTYKTLCEKKALAFICASGSVYDDRDNSDLEKMTVRERHYSNGKVPGVCVRMMDAQKMLLDNPETVHVVCLQDEYKNTSHNVVASIPGDGSTNEIVCFTAHYDSVAFSTGAYDNGTGSTTILQSLAYFI
;
A
#
# COMPACT_ATOMS: atom_id res chain seq x y z
N MET A 1 35.83 -18.39 2.19
CA MET A 1 34.39 -18.12 1.91
C MET A 1 34.31 -17.39 0.59
N GLU A 2 33.55 -17.90 -0.38
CA GLU A 2 33.21 -17.12 -1.57
C GLU A 2 32.47 -15.88 -1.09
N ASN A 3 32.88 -14.70 -1.58
CA ASN A 3 32.22 -13.44 -1.22
C ASN A 3 30.74 -13.54 -1.57
N TYR A 4 29.85 -13.45 -0.57
CA TYR A 4 28.41 -13.35 -0.79
C TYR A 4 28.10 -12.19 -1.75
N ARG A 5 27.47 -12.53 -2.88
CA ARG A 5 27.17 -11.55 -3.93
C ARG A 5 25.80 -10.94 -3.69
N SER A 6 25.75 -9.92 -2.85
CA SER A 6 24.54 -9.22 -2.47
C SER A 6 23.70 -8.73 -3.65
N PHE A 7 24.34 -8.23 -4.69
CA PHE A 7 23.66 -7.72 -5.88
C PHE A 7 22.98 -8.84 -6.70
N ASP A 8 23.61 -10.02 -6.77
CA ASP A 8 23.01 -11.17 -7.47
C ASP A 8 21.74 -11.64 -6.77
N PHE A 9 21.71 -11.61 -5.45
CA PHE A 9 20.52 -11.95 -4.68
C PHE A 9 19.45 -10.85 -4.79
N LEU A 10 19.83 -9.57 -4.65
CA LEU A 10 18.92 -8.43 -4.84
C LEU A 10 18.21 -8.52 -6.20
N SER A 11 18.95 -8.79 -7.27
CA SER A 11 18.38 -8.94 -8.62
C SER A 11 17.33 -10.05 -8.69
N LYS A 12 17.54 -11.16 -7.96
CA LYS A 12 16.61 -12.30 -7.95
C LYS A 12 15.32 -12.02 -7.21
N ILE A 13 15.35 -11.20 -6.14
CA ILE A 13 14.15 -10.84 -5.36
C ILE A 13 13.47 -9.54 -5.83
N SER A 14 14.00 -8.90 -6.89
CA SER A 14 13.46 -7.67 -7.45
C SER A 14 12.22 -7.93 -8.33
N PHE A 15 11.13 -8.36 -7.69
CA PHE A 15 9.80 -8.53 -8.28
C PHE A 15 8.74 -8.10 -7.27
N GLU A 16 7.52 -7.78 -7.76
CA GLU A 16 6.41 -7.44 -6.88
C GLU A 16 6.11 -8.61 -5.92
N ARG A 17 6.06 -8.34 -4.61
CA ARG A 17 5.91 -9.33 -3.55
C ARG A 17 5.12 -8.74 -2.37
N LEU A 18 3.84 -8.46 -2.64
CA LEU A 18 2.92 -7.92 -1.64
C LEU A 18 2.80 -8.87 -0.44
N GLY A 19 2.80 -8.32 0.76
CA GLY A 19 2.63 -9.10 1.99
C GLY A 19 1.41 -10.02 1.93
N GLY A 20 1.61 -11.31 2.24
CA GLY A 20 0.60 -12.36 2.15
C GLY A 20 0.32 -12.88 0.74
N SER A 21 1.07 -12.49 -0.27
CA SER A 21 0.95 -13.04 -1.62
C SER A 21 1.83 -14.28 -1.83
N GLU A 22 1.53 -15.08 -2.86
CA GLU A 22 2.42 -16.19 -3.28
C GLU A 22 3.82 -15.69 -3.63
N GLN A 23 3.94 -14.48 -4.14
CA GLN A 23 5.23 -13.89 -4.49
C GLN A 23 6.02 -13.49 -3.24
N GLU A 24 5.36 -13.02 -2.18
CA GLU A 24 5.98 -12.79 -0.88
C GLU A 24 6.54 -14.10 -0.30
N LEU A 25 5.74 -15.16 -0.26
CA LEU A 25 6.17 -16.49 0.19
C LEU A 25 7.34 -17.05 -0.66
N LYS A 26 7.32 -16.81 -1.98
CA LYS A 26 8.44 -17.15 -2.85
C LYS A 26 9.72 -16.42 -2.42
N ALA A 27 9.64 -15.11 -2.14
CA ALA A 27 10.80 -14.35 -1.68
C ALA A 27 11.31 -14.85 -0.31
N ALA A 28 10.39 -15.15 0.62
CA ALA A 28 10.72 -15.74 1.92
C ALA A 28 11.52 -17.06 1.77
N ASN A 29 11.04 -17.96 0.91
CA ASN A 29 11.73 -19.22 0.64
C ASN A 29 13.10 -19.02 -0.02
N MET A 30 13.25 -17.99 -0.86
CA MET A 30 14.57 -17.63 -1.43
C MET A 30 15.53 -17.13 -0.36
N ILE A 31 15.06 -16.35 0.62
CA ILE A 31 15.88 -15.88 1.76
C ILE A 31 16.32 -17.09 2.60
N ILE A 32 15.40 -18.01 2.93
CA ILE A 32 15.72 -19.25 3.66
C ILE A 32 16.80 -20.06 2.92
N ALA A 33 16.64 -20.22 1.60
CA ALA A 33 17.61 -20.95 0.80
C ALA A 33 19.01 -20.30 0.83
N GLU A 34 19.11 -18.98 0.89
CA GLU A 34 20.41 -18.31 1.05
C GLU A 34 21.00 -18.53 2.46
N CYS A 35 20.18 -18.50 3.52
CA CYS A 35 20.63 -18.83 4.87
C CYS A 35 21.19 -20.27 4.92
N HIS A 36 20.46 -21.24 4.35
CA HIS A 36 20.92 -22.65 4.32
C HIS A 36 22.22 -22.83 3.54
N LYS A 37 22.44 -22.12 2.41
CA LYS A 37 23.72 -22.13 1.70
C LYS A 37 24.90 -21.65 2.54
N MET A 38 24.61 -20.76 3.48
CA MET A 38 25.59 -20.25 4.46
C MET A 38 25.74 -21.17 5.68
N GLY A 39 25.00 -22.28 5.74
CA GLY A 39 25.02 -23.21 6.86
C GLY A 39 24.22 -22.73 8.09
N VAL A 40 23.34 -21.76 7.92
CA VAL A 40 22.49 -21.23 8.98
C VAL A 40 21.07 -21.73 8.82
N GLU A 41 20.52 -22.33 9.88
CA GLU A 41 19.12 -22.73 9.91
C GLU A 41 18.22 -21.50 9.94
N ALA A 42 17.17 -21.53 9.10
CA ALA A 42 16.16 -20.49 9.02
C ALA A 42 14.76 -21.11 8.89
N HIS A 43 13.76 -20.42 9.42
CA HIS A 43 12.37 -20.87 9.40
C HIS A 43 11.41 -19.71 9.16
N LEU A 44 10.16 -20.06 8.83
CA LEU A 44 9.05 -19.09 8.73
C LEU A 44 8.32 -18.99 10.06
N GLU A 45 7.89 -17.77 10.37
CA GLU A 45 6.91 -17.49 11.40
C GLU A 45 5.71 -16.82 10.75
N ASP A 46 4.56 -17.47 10.82
CA ASP A 46 3.33 -17.03 10.17
C ASP A 46 2.62 -15.96 11.00
N PHE A 47 2.04 -14.97 10.32
CA PHE A 47 1.14 -13.99 10.92
C PHE A 47 0.05 -13.54 9.94
N LEU A 48 -1.08 -13.05 10.48
CA LEU A 48 -2.20 -12.60 9.66
C LEU A 48 -2.01 -11.14 9.23
N VAL A 49 -2.30 -10.90 7.96
CA VAL A 49 -2.35 -9.57 7.35
C VAL A 49 -3.70 -9.32 6.69
N ASP A 50 -4.07 -8.05 6.56
CA ASP A 50 -5.22 -7.66 5.76
C ASP A 50 -4.86 -7.75 4.28
N GLY A 51 -5.73 -8.43 3.53
CA GLY A 51 -5.67 -8.53 2.08
C GLY A 51 -6.91 -7.97 1.41
N TYR A 52 -6.78 -7.57 0.17
CA TYR A 52 -7.91 -7.10 -0.63
C TYR A 52 -7.72 -7.43 -2.11
N SER A 53 -8.83 -7.45 -2.84
CA SER A 53 -8.87 -7.59 -4.29
C SER A 53 -9.90 -6.64 -4.86
N VAL A 54 -9.45 -5.60 -5.56
CA VAL A 54 -10.36 -4.66 -6.23
C VAL A 54 -10.97 -5.36 -7.44
N LYS A 55 -12.30 -5.43 -7.50
CA LYS A 55 -13.09 -6.03 -8.58
C LYS A 55 -13.46 -5.01 -9.65
N ALA A 56 -13.79 -3.79 -9.20
CA ALA A 56 -14.10 -2.67 -10.09
C ALA A 56 -13.73 -1.34 -9.43
N ALA A 57 -13.22 -0.41 -10.21
CA ALA A 57 -13.03 0.97 -9.82
C ALA A 57 -13.31 1.88 -11.01
N SER A 58 -14.11 2.92 -10.82
CA SER A 58 -14.34 3.94 -11.84
C SER A 58 -14.60 5.30 -11.21
N LEU A 59 -14.31 6.33 -11.99
CA LEU A 59 -14.57 7.74 -11.67
C LEU A 59 -15.10 8.41 -12.93
N GLU A 60 -16.26 9.03 -12.83
CA GLU A 60 -16.86 9.80 -13.91
C GLU A 60 -17.27 11.18 -13.39
N ALA A 61 -16.98 12.22 -14.17
CA ALA A 61 -17.39 13.59 -13.91
C ALA A 61 -17.75 14.28 -15.22
N ASN A 62 -18.89 14.98 -15.28
CA ASN A 62 -19.39 15.66 -16.50
C ASN A 62 -19.42 14.75 -17.75
N GLY A 63 -19.69 13.44 -17.60
CA GLY A 63 -19.71 12.47 -18.69
C GLY A 63 -18.32 12.05 -19.19
N VAL A 64 -17.25 12.46 -18.51
CA VAL A 64 -15.86 12.05 -18.79
C VAL A 64 -15.44 10.98 -17.78
N SER A 65 -14.95 9.85 -18.28
CA SER A 65 -14.39 8.79 -17.45
C SER A 65 -12.89 8.99 -17.25
N TYR A 66 -12.42 8.80 -16.00
CA TYR A 66 -11.02 8.92 -15.60
C TYR A 66 -10.48 7.54 -15.20
N GLU A 67 -9.24 7.25 -15.60
CA GLU A 67 -8.57 6.03 -15.17
C GLU A 67 -8.21 6.12 -13.67
N VAL A 68 -8.64 5.13 -12.90
CA VAL A 68 -8.46 5.09 -11.44
C VAL A 68 -8.11 3.69 -10.96
N THR A 69 -7.54 3.60 -9.75
CA THR A 69 -7.46 2.37 -8.96
C THR A 69 -8.36 2.50 -7.73
N GLY A 70 -8.93 1.37 -7.26
CA GLY A 70 -9.62 1.35 -5.98
C GLY A 70 -8.62 1.46 -4.82
N VAL A 71 -8.96 2.22 -3.80
CA VAL A 71 -8.17 2.28 -2.56
C VAL A 71 -8.45 1.04 -1.73
N GLY A 72 -7.43 0.21 -1.55
CA GLY A 72 -7.56 -1.06 -0.83
C GLY A 72 -7.97 -0.87 0.62
N MET A 73 -8.77 -1.80 1.15
CA MET A 73 -9.29 -1.82 2.53
C MET A 73 -10.21 -0.65 2.88
N SER A 74 -10.61 0.18 1.90
CA SER A 74 -11.49 1.33 2.13
C SER A 74 -12.98 0.98 2.16
N GLY A 75 -13.34 -0.28 1.90
CA GLY A 75 -14.73 -0.72 1.74
C GLY A 75 -15.21 -0.60 0.29
N SER A 76 -16.46 -0.98 0.07
CA SER A 76 -17.08 -0.96 -1.25
C SER A 76 -18.25 0.01 -1.32
N THR A 77 -18.44 0.63 -2.47
CA THR A 77 -19.70 1.31 -2.83
C THR A 77 -20.82 0.27 -3.05
N PRO A 78 -22.09 0.68 -3.16
CA PRO A 78 -23.10 -0.15 -3.84
C PRO A 78 -22.63 -0.56 -5.24
N ALA A 79 -23.22 -1.62 -5.82
CA ALA A 79 -22.79 -2.15 -7.11
C ALA A 79 -22.82 -1.10 -8.23
N ASP A 80 -23.81 -0.22 -8.21
CA ASP A 80 -23.98 0.86 -9.18
C ASP A 80 -23.15 2.14 -8.82
N GLY A 81 -22.32 2.06 -7.77
CA GLY A 81 -21.54 3.19 -7.28
C GLY A 81 -22.33 4.19 -6.46
N VAL A 82 -21.75 5.36 -6.26
CA VAL A 82 -22.35 6.52 -5.59
C VAL A 82 -22.17 7.77 -6.43
N VAL A 83 -23.21 8.60 -6.46
CA VAL A 83 -23.16 9.95 -7.05
C VAL A 83 -23.26 10.96 -5.92
N GLY A 84 -22.31 11.87 -5.84
CA GLY A 84 -22.28 12.89 -4.80
C GLY A 84 -21.71 14.22 -5.29
N LYS A 85 -22.00 15.29 -4.55
CA LYS A 85 -21.40 16.60 -4.78
C LYS A 85 -19.89 16.52 -4.55
N LEU A 86 -19.12 17.11 -5.45
CA LEU A 86 -17.67 17.14 -5.30
C LEU A 86 -17.25 18.19 -4.27
N LEU A 87 -16.64 17.75 -3.17
CA LEU A 87 -15.99 18.62 -2.20
C LEU A 87 -14.48 18.52 -2.36
N VAL A 88 -13.84 19.59 -2.80
CA VAL A 88 -12.37 19.66 -2.93
C VAL A 88 -11.77 20.16 -1.63
N LEU A 89 -10.91 19.35 -1.00
CA LEU A 89 -10.22 19.77 0.22
C LEU A 89 -8.97 20.59 -0.09
N GLU A 90 -8.91 21.79 0.43
CA GLU A 90 -7.70 22.61 0.49
C GLU A 90 -6.87 22.27 1.74
N ASN A 91 -7.56 21.95 2.84
CA ASN A 91 -6.97 21.51 4.10
C ASN A 91 -8.00 20.75 4.96
N ASP A 92 -7.53 20.00 5.95
CA ASP A 92 -8.39 19.17 6.81
C ASP A 92 -9.40 19.98 7.64
N ASP A 93 -9.08 21.22 8.00
CA ASP A 93 -9.94 22.03 8.86
C ASP A 93 -11.24 22.47 8.15
N GLN A 94 -11.24 22.45 6.81
CA GLN A 94 -12.44 22.69 6.01
C GLN A 94 -13.57 21.70 6.34
N LEU A 95 -13.23 20.45 6.69
CA LEU A 95 -14.21 19.42 7.07
C LEU A 95 -15.00 19.81 8.33
N ASN A 96 -14.46 20.68 9.20
CA ASN A 96 -15.15 21.13 10.41
C ASN A 96 -16.36 22.02 10.11
N GLN A 97 -16.47 22.57 8.90
CA GLN A 97 -17.59 23.43 8.47
C GLN A 97 -18.84 22.62 8.11
N TYR A 98 -18.73 21.30 7.99
CA TYR A 98 -19.81 20.40 7.62
C TYR A 98 -20.26 19.60 8.83
N GLU A 99 -21.56 19.52 9.09
CA GLU A 99 -22.12 18.59 10.09
C GLU A 99 -22.14 17.16 9.58
N SER A 100 -22.50 16.96 8.31
CA SER A 100 -22.55 15.67 7.60
C SER A 100 -21.94 15.80 6.21
N LEU A 101 -21.42 14.70 5.68
CA LEU A 101 -20.90 14.56 4.32
C LEU A 101 -21.68 13.50 3.52
N GLU A 102 -22.89 13.13 3.95
CA GLU A 102 -23.72 12.08 3.32
C GLU A 102 -24.07 12.38 1.85
N ASP A 103 -23.97 13.64 1.39
CA ASP A 103 -24.18 14.03 -0.01
C ASP A 103 -22.88 14.24 -0.80
N TYR A 104 -21.73 14.02 -0.18
CA TYR A 104 -20.44 14.43 -0.75
C TYR A 104 -19.53 13.28 -1.08
N VAL A 105 -18.85 13.42 -2.23
CA VAL A 105 -17.59 12.73 -2.56
C VAL A 105 -16.46 13.73 -2.34
N VAL A 106 -15.50 13.36 -1.50
CA VAL A 106 -14.44 14.26 -1.06
C VAL A 106 -13.15 14.03 -1.84
N PHE A 107 -12.67 15.06 -2.55
CA PHE A 107 -11.38 15.00 -3.22
C PHE A 107 -10.25 15.46 -2.28
N VAL A 108 -9.25 14.62 -2.12
CA VAL A 108 -8.03 14.86 -1.34
C VAL A 108 -6.85 14.93 -2.30
N PRO A 109 -6.12 16.06 -2.40
CA PRO A 109 -5.09 16.26 -3.43
C PRO A 109 -3.78 15.49 -3.20
N SER A 110 -3.79 14.50 -2.32
CA SER A 110 -2.65 13.66 -1.95
C SER A 110 -3.12 12.31 -1.42
N ARG A 111 -2.20 11.50 -0.90
CA ARG A 111 -2.57 10.32 -0.09
C ARG A 111 -3.41 10.76 1.11
N ILE A 112 -4.49 10.04 1.36
CA ILE A 112 -5.37 10.36 2.49
C ILE A 112 -4.69 10.09 3.83
N GLY A 113 -4.68 11.09 4.71
CA GLY A 113 -4.17 10.99 6.07
C GLY A 113 -5.13 10.29 7.02
N VAL A 114 -4.60 9.76 8.15
CA VAL A 114 -5.42 9.07 9.17
C VAL A 114 -6.52 9.98 9.74
N LYS A 115 -6.18 11.22 10.08
CA LYS A 115 -7.13 12.21 10.64
C LYS A 115 -8.26 12.48 9.64
N THR A 116 -7.92 12.81 8.40
CA THR A 116 -8.87 13.09 7.33
C THR A 116 -9.81 11.92 7.12
N TYR A 117 -9.26 10.70 6.95
CA TYR A 117 -10.07 9.49 6.72
C TYR A 117 -11.06 9.23 7.86
N LYS A 118 -10.61 9.35 9.13
CA LYS A 118 -11.49 9.20 10.30
C LYS A 118 -12.62 10.22 10.30
N THR A 119 -12.32 11.48 9.96
CA THR A 119 -13.35 12.53 9.84
C THR A 119 -14.35 12.23 8.72
N LEU A 120 -13.90 11.67 7.57
CA LEU A 120 -14.81 11.22 6.52
C LEU A 120 -15.75 10.11 7.00
N CYS A 121 -15.24 9.14 7.77
CA CYS A 121 -16.05 8.08 8.37
C CYS A 121 -17.07 8.63 9.37
N GLU A 122 -16.64 9.51 10.29
CA GLU A 122 -17.49 10.12 11.31
C GLU A 122 -18.63 10.96 10.71
N LYS A 123 -18.34 11.67 9.61
CA LYS A 123 -19.29 12.52 8.89
C LYS A 123 -20.01 11.79 7.77
N LYS A 124 -19.76 10.50 7.59
CA LYS A 124 -20.43 9.59 6.63
C LYS A 124 -20.30 10.05 5.17
N ALA A 125 -19.12 10.45 4.74
CA ALA A 125 -18.90 10.77 3.34
C ALA A 125 -19.28 9.58 2.44
N LEU A 126 -19.87 9.83 1.26
CA LEU A 126 -20.28 8.80 0.31
C LEU A 126 -19.08 8.02 -0.23
N ALA A 127 -18.03 8.75 -0.60
CA ALA A 127 -16.78 8.21 -1.10
C ALA A 127 -15.69 9.28 -0.99
N PHE A 128 -14.45 8.90 -1.29
CA PHE A 128 -13.37 9.85 -1.49
C PHE A 128 -12.57 9.56 -2.76
N ILE A 129 -11.93 10.60 -3.28
CA ILE A 129 -10.98 10.53 -4.39
C ILE A 129 -9.65 11.03 -3.85
N CYS A 130 -8.58 10.27 -3.98
CA CYS A 130 -7.23 10.74 -3.69
C CYS A 130 -6.41 10.79 -4.98
N ALA A 131 -5.31 11.56 -4.97
CA ALA A 131 -4.47 11.71 -6.13
C ALA A 131 -3.08 11.12 -5.90
N SER A 132 -2.52 10.49 -6.94
CA SER A 132 -1.14 10.02 -7.00
C SER A 132 -0.31 10.88 -7.94
N GLY A 133 1.01 10.94 -7.68
CA GLY A 133 1.94 11.76 -8.44
C GLY A 133 1.88 13.23 -8.05
N SER A 134 2.41 14.07 -8.91
CA SER A 134 2.48 15.51 -8.75
C SER A 134 1.95 16.24 -9.98
N VAL A 135 1.74 17.55 -9.85
CA VAL A 135 1.34 18.43 -10.97
C VAL A 135 2.41 18.57 -12.05
N TYR A 136 3.61 18.15 -11.77
CA TYR A 136 4.76 18.21 -12.67
C TYR A 136 5.02 16.90 -13.40
N ASP A 137 4.30 15.84 -13.04
CA ASP A 137 4.49 14.54 -13.65
C ASP A 137 3.87 14.51 -15.05
N ASP A 138 4.56 13.88 -15.98
CA ASP A 138 4.01 13.50 -17.26
C ASP A 138 3.11 12.26 -17.07
N ARG A 139 1.93 12.23 -17.72
CA ARG A 139 0.99 11.12 -17.64
C ARG A 139 1.63 9.78 -18.01
N ASP A 140 2.50 9.79 -19.02
CA ASP A 140 3.15 8.57 -19.52
C ASP A 140 4.26 8.07 -18.58
N ASN A 141 4.74 8.92 -17.66
CA ASN A 141 5.79 8.62 -16.71
C ASN A 141 5.30 8.55 -15.25
N SER A 142 4.01 8.81 -14.98
CA SER A 142 3.45 8.70 -13.64
C SER A 142 2.56 7.48 -13.53
N ASP A 143 2.94 6.57 -12.64
CA ASP A 143 2.14 5.38 -12.35
C ASP A 143 0.89 5.74 -11.57
N LEU A 144 -0.21 5.08 -11.92
CA LEU A 144 -1.42 5.11 -11.11
C LEU A 144 -1.22 4.24 -9.86
N GLU A 145 -1.13 4.88 -8.71
CA GLU A 145 -0.78 4.21 -7.47
C GLU A 145 -1.92 3.35 -6.91
N LYS A 146 -1.62 2.13 -6.46
CA LYS A 146 -2.52 1.32 -5.63
C LYS A 146 -2.37 1.71 -4.17
N MET A 147 -3.19 2.66 -3.73
CA MET A 147 -3.22 3.03 -2.32
C MET A 147 -3.99 2.02 -1.47
N THR A 148 -3.61 1.93 -0.20
CA THR A 148 -4.30 1.09 0.79
C THR A 148 -4.45 1.88 2.09
N VAL A 149 -5.65 1.89 2.66
CA VAL A 149 -5.85 2.35 4.03
C VAL A 149 -5.52 1.21 5.00
N ARG A 150 -4.92 1.55 6.14
CA ARG A 150 -4.49 0.59 7.16
C ARG A 150 -5.48 0.59 8.33
N GLU A 151 -5.43 -0.40 9.20
CA GLU A 151 -6.29 -0.54 10.38
C GLU A 151 -6.44 0.77 11.18
N ARG A 152 -5.35 1.50 11.37
CA ARG A 152 -5.37 2.82 12.04
C ARG A 152 -6.26 3.88 11.36
N HIS A 153 -6.59 3.71 10.08
CA HIS A 153 -7.51 4.60 9.34
C HIS A 153 -8.96 4.19 9.60
N TYR A 154 -9.28 2.91 9.40
CA TYR A 154 -10.66 2.41 9.36
C TYR A 154 -11.19 1.90 10.71
N SER A 155 -10.50 2.21 11.83
CA SER A 155 -10.99 1.87 13.19
C SER A 155 -12.39 2.45 13.51
N ASN A 156 -12.79 3.53 12.85
CA ASN A 156 -14.09 4.21 13.01
C ASN A 156 -15.08 3.90 11.88
N GLY A 157 -14.79 2.91 11.05
CA GLY A 157 -15.61 2.57 9.89
C GLY A 157 -14.85 2.73 8.57
N LYS A 158 -15.55 2.55 7.45
CA LYS A 158 -14.97 2.60 6.11
C LYS A 158 -15.74 3.55 5.22
N VAL A 159 -14.98 4.27 4.40
CA VAL A 159 -15.49 5.09 3.30
C VAL A 159 -14.77 4.64 2.04
N PRO A 160 -15.50 4.16 1.01
CA PRO A 160 -14.88 3.67 -0.22
C PRO A 160 -14.16 4.80 -0.96
N GLY A 161 -13.05 4.47 -1.61
CA GLY A 161 -12.27 5.47 -2.32
C GLY A 161 -11.58 4.98 -3.57
N VAL A 162 -11.27 5.92 -4.44
CA VAL A 162 -10.48 5.70 -5.65
C VAL A 162 -9.26 6.62 -5.69
N CYS A 163 -8.22 6.19 -6.38
CA CYS A 163 -7.03 6.97 -6.63
C CYS A 163 -6.94 7.31 -8.12
N VAL A 164 -6.74 8.58 -8.43
CA VAL A 164 -6.58 9.14 -9.78
C VAL A 164 -5.18 9.73 -9.93
N ARG A 165 -4.64 9.80 -11.16
CA ARG A 165 -3.40 10.57 -11.39
C ARG A 165 -3.65 12.05 -11.17
N MET A 166 -2.69 12.75 -10.57
CA MET A 166 -2.81 14.20 -10.29
C MET A 166 -3.12 15.00 -11.57
N MET A 167 -2.54 14.67 -12.70
CA MET A 167 -2.83 15.37 -13.96
C MET A 167 -4.28 15.16 -14.46
N ASP A 168 -4.82 13.96 -14.29
CA ASP A 168 -6.21 13.67 -14.64
C ASP A 168 -7.17 14.35 -13.64
N ALA A 169 -6.79 14.39 -12.34
CA ALA A 169 -7.52 15.16 -11.33
C ALA A 169 -7.56 16.65 -11.66
N GLN A 170 -6.45 17.24 -12.10
CA GLN A 170 -6.43 18.64 -12.55
C GLN A 170 -7.41 18.91 -13.69
N LYS A 171 -7.45 18.04 -14.71
CA LYS A 171 -8.43 18.18 -15.80
C LYS A 171 -9.85 18.12 -15.28
N MET A 172 -10.16 17.15 -14.43
CA MET A 172 -11.47 17.02 -13.79
C MET A 172 -11.86 18.29 -13.03
N LEU A 173 -10.95 18.84 -12.23
CA LEU A 173 -11.21 20.03 -11.43
C LEU A 173 -11.36 21.31 -12.27
N LEU A 174 -10.62 21.42 -13.39
CA LEU A 174 -10.78 22.55 -14.33
C LEU A 174 -12.16 22.58 -15.01
N ASP A 175 -12.76 21.41 -15.23
CA ASP A 175 -14.12 21.28 -15.76
C ASP A 175 -15.21 21.56 -14.72
N ASN A 176 -14.81 21.85 -13.47
CA ASN A 176 -15.65 22.24 -12.34
C ASN A 176 -16.95 21.42 -12.20
N PRO A 177 -16.86 20.09 -12.06
CA PRO A 177 -18.04 19.23 -11.95
C PRO A 177 -18.77 19.52 -10.64
N GLU A 178 -20.11 19.66 -10.70
CA GLU A 178 -20.92 19.79 -9.50
C GLU A 178 -21.00 18.44 -8.75
N THR A 179 -21.12 17.35 -9.51
CA THR A 179 -21.20 15.99 -8.98
C THR A 179 -20.24 15.05 -9.69
N VAL A 180 -19.86 14.00 -9.00
CA VAL A 180 -19.05 12.92 -9.55
C VAL A 180 -19.70 11.57 -9.22
N HIS A 181 -19.46 10.58 -10.10
CA HIS A 181 -19.85 9.20 -9.88
C HIS A 181 -18.61 8.36 -9.57
N VAL A 182 -18.64 7.61 -8.48
CA VAL A 182 -17.54 6.77 -8.01
C VAL A 182 -18.02 5.35 -7.81
N VAL A 183 -17.30 4.40 -8.38
CA VAL A 183 -17.43 2.97 -8.10
C VAL A 183 -16.12 2.48 -7.48
N CYS A 184 -16.20 1.77 -6.37
CA CYS A 184 -15.11 1.00 -5.79
C CYS A 184 -15.70 -0.29 -5.23
N LEU A 185 -15.45 -1.42 -5.88
CA LEU A 185 -15.88 -2.73 -5.42
C LEU A 185 -14.67 -3.58 -5.12
N GLN A 186 -14.60 -4.15 -3.93
CA GLN A 186 -13.48 -4.97 -3.51
C GLN A 186 -13.92 -6.09 -2.56
N ASP A 187 -13.21 -7.21 -2.63
CA ASP A 187 -13.23 -8.21 -1.58
C ASP A 187 -12.13 -7.89 -0.58
N GLU A 188 -12.44 -8.01 0.69
CA GLU A 188 -11.49 -7.87 1.79
C GLU A 188 -11.41 -9.18 2.56
N TYR A 189 -10.20 -9.62 2.89
CA TYR A 189 -9.95 -10.91 3.51
C TYR A 189 -8.74 -10.85 4.43
N LYS A 190 -8.55 -11.87 5.26
CA LYS A 190 -7.29 -12.10 5.97
C LYS A 190 -6.43 -13.06 5.15
N ASN A 191 -5.15 -12.77 5.10
CA ASN A 191 -4.15 -13.62 4.46
C ASN A 191 -3.01 -13.90 5.42
N THR A 192 -2.17 -14.88 5.12
CA THR A 192 -0.99 -15.21 5.90
C THR A 192 0.24 -14.60 5.24
N SER A 193 1.02 -13.86 6.00
CA SER A 193 2.35 -13.39 5.65
C SER A 193 3.38 -14.00 6.61
N HIS A 194 4.66 -13.83 6.33
CA HIS A 194 5.70 -14.60 7.00
C HIS A 194 6.86 -13.70 7.43
N ASN A 195 7.40 -13.96 8.62
CA ASN A 195 8.75 -13.54 8.95
C ASN A 195 9.71 -14.67 8.59
N VAL A 196 10.88 -14.33 8.08
CA VAL A 196 12.00 -15.26 7.98
C VAL A 196 12.92 -15.02 9.16
N VAL A 197 13.10 -16.03 9.98
CA VAL A 197 13.94 -15.95 11.19
C VAL A 197 15.14 -16.87 11.02
N ALA A 198 16.35 -16.31 11.21
CA ALA A 198 17.60 -17.04 11.24
C ALA A 198 18.40 -16.61 12.49
N SER A 199 19.09 -17.51 13.14
CA SER A 199 19.82 -17.24 14.36
C SER A 199 21.22 -17.83 14.33
N ILE A 200 22.19 -17.07 14.84
CA ILE A 200 23.56 -17.54 15.14
C ILE A 200 23.70 -17.55 16.66
N PRO A 201 24.04 -18.67 17.29
CA PRO A 201 24.27 -18.71 18.72
C PRO A 201 25.50 -17.85 19.09
N GLY A 202 25.41 -17.08 20.16
CA GLY A 202 26.54 -16.38 20.77
C GLY A 202 27.48 -17.34 21.50
N ASP A 203 28.59 -16.81 22.00
CA ASP A 203 29.59 -17.54 22.79
C ASP A 203 29.15 -17.83 24.25
N GLY A 204 27.98 -17.36 24.65
CA GLY A 204 27.41 -17.55 25.99
C GLY A 204 27.98 -16.60 27.06
N SER A 205 28.75 -15.61 26.68
CA SER A 205 29.33 -14.62 27.62
C SER A 205 28.29 -13.67 28.18
N THR A 206 27.19 -13.44 27.48
CA THR A 206 26.03 -12.62 27.90
C THR A 206 24.72 -13.30 27.51
N ASN A 207 23.59 -12.81 28.05
CA ASN A 207 22.24 -13.19 27.63
C ASN A 207 21.62 -12.16 26.67
N GLU A 208 22.42 -11.25 26.16
CA GLU A 208 21.95 -10.22 25.23
C GLU A 208 21.75 -10.81 23.83
N ILE A 209 20.72 -10.31 23.14
CA ILE A 209 20.40 -10.66 21.76
C ILE A 209 20.54 -9.39 20.91
N VAL A 210 21.31 -9.48 19.84
CA VAL A 210 21.36 -8.44 18.81
C VAL A 210 20.46 -8.89 17.65
N CYS A 211 19.47 -8.07 17.31
CA CYS A 211 18.51 -8.37 16.27
C CYS A 211 18.66 -7.38 15.11
N PHE A 212 18.83 -7.90 13.89
CA PHE A 212 18.78 -7.15 12.63
C PHE A 212 17.45 -7.42 11.95
N THR A 213 16.74 -6.38 11.53
CA THR A 213 15.45 -6.52 10.87
C THR A 213 15.37 -5.70 9.58
N ALA A 214 14.70 -6.24 8.58
CA ALA A 214 14.30 -5.53 7.36
C ALA A 214 13.02 -6.20 6.83
N HIS A 215 12.08 -5.39 6.32
CA HIS A 215 10.98 -5.98 5.60
C HIS A 215 11.43 -6.41 4.20
N TYR A 216 10.85 -7.49 3.69
CA TYR A 216 11.19 -8.02 2.37
C TYR A 216 10.01 -7.98 1.39
N ASP A 217 8.83 -7.62 1.84
CA ASP A 217 7.69 -7.34 0.98
C ASP A 217 7.89 -6.05 0.15
N SER A 218 7.09 -5.85 -0.85
CA SER A 218 7.03 -4.63 -1.65
C SER A 218 5.62 -4.08 -1.73
N VAL A 219 5.49 -2.83 -2.14
CA VAL A 219 4.20 -2.26 -2.53
C VAL A 219 3.82 -2.70 -3.95
N ALA A 220 2.55 -2.57 -4.30
CA ALA A 220 2.07 -2.85 -5.64
C ALA A 220 2.75 -1.98 -6.71
N PHE A 221 2.91 -2.52 -7.92
CA PHE A 221 3.58 -1.92 -9.07
C PHE A 221 5.07 -1.61 -8.85
N SER A 222 5.69 -2.13 -7.78
CA SER A 222 7.10 -1.94 -7.50
C SER A 222 7.83 -3.28 -7.46
N THR A 223 9.03 -3.32 -8.03
CA THR A 223 9.94 -4.46 -7.84
C THR A 223 10.47 -4.55 -6.41
N GLY A 224 10.31 -3.48 -5.62
CA GLY A 224 10.80 -3.40 -4.25
C GLY A 224 12.32 -3.59 -4.12
N ALA A 225 13.09 -3.30 -5.17
CA ALA A 225 14.54 -3.49 -5.14
C ALA A 225 15.19 -2.57 -4.10
N TYR A 226 14.87 -1.29 -4.13
CA TYR A 226 15.37 -0.29 -3.18
C TYR A 226 14.63 -0.39 -1.84
N ASP A 227 13.30 -0.41 -1.86
CA ASP A 227 12.43 -0.49 -0.68
C ASP A 227 11.65 -1.82 -0.66
N ASN A 228 12.11 -2.90 0.07
CA ASN A 228 13.32 -2.87 0.86
C ASN A 228 14.17 -4.12 0.59
N GLY A 229 14.33 -4.52 -0.67
CA GLY A 229 15.21 -5.61 -1.08
C GLY A 229 16.67 -5.38 -0.67
N THR A 230 17.13 -4.09 -0.72
CA THR A 230 18.46 -3.70 -0.25
C THR A 230 18.66 -3.99 1.23
N GLY A 231 17.67 -3.69 2.10
CA GLY A 231 17.72 -4.00 3.52
C GLY A 231 17.83 -5.49 3.79
N SER A 232 16.97 -6.29 3.13
CA SER A 232 17.01 -7.77 3.24
C SER A 232 18.37 -8.34 2.80
N THR A 233 18.91 -7.82 1.70
CA THR A 233 20.22 -8.22 1.19
C THR A 233 21.36 -7.83 2.14
N THR A 234 21.26 -6.65 2.77
CA THR A 234 22.23 -6.17 3.76
C THR A 234 22.26 -7.07 4.99
N ILE A 235 21.08 -7.54 5.46
CA ILE A 235 21.02 -8.49 6.58
C ILE A 235 21.67 -9.82 6.21
N LEU A 236 21.40 -10.36 5.01
CA LEU A 236 22.04 -11.60 4.53
C LEU A 236 23.58 -11.44 4.41
N GLN A 237 24.05 -10.26 3.97
CA GLN A 237 25.48 -9.98 3.93
C GLN A 237 26.09 -9.88 5.32
N SER A 238 25.39 -9.28 6.27
CA SER A 238 25.79 -9.25 7.67
C SER A 238 25.86 -10.66 8.25
N LEU A 239 24.85 -11.49 7.99
CA LEU A 239 24.84 -12.89 8.37
C LEU A 239 26.10 -13.61 7.87
N ALA A 240 26.44 -13.47 6.56
CA ALA A 240 27.63 -14.06 5.96
C ALA A 240 28.94 -13.56 6.55
N TYR A 241 28.95 -12.39 7.21
CA TYR A 241 30.12 -11.84 7.88
C TYR A 241 30.34 -12.47 9.27
N PHE A 242 29.26 -12.83 9.98
CA PHE A 242 29.33 -13.34 11.36
C PHE A 242 29.46 -14.86 11.46
N ILE A 243 29.40 -15.58 10.32
CA ILE A 243 29.68 -17.02 10.24
C ILE A 243 31.11 -17.24 9.75
#